data_eb34f0c2cb02358abc88f84cb3aad93f
#
_entry.id   eb34f0c2cb02358abc88f84cb3aad93f
#
_cell.length_a   1.000
_cell.length_b   1.000
_cell.length_c   1.000
_cell.angle_alpha   90.00
_cell.angle_beta   90.00
_cell.angle_gamma   90.00
#
_symmetry.space_group_name_H-M   'P 1'
#
loop_
_entity.id
_entity.type
_entity.pdbx_description
1 polymer ?
#
loop_
_entity_poly.entity_id
_entity_poly.type
_entity_poly.pdbx_seq_one_letter_code
_entity_poly.pdbx_strand_id
1 'polypeptide(L)'
;LYRSSLDTEENIERIKLWKANDRANIFIDEKHYATLYDRELLEECKNTVPDVNGKNIDILVENMGRVNFGPYLELQRKGIDHCVQINGHMHNNWMQYTLPLDNIEKLDFGKEYKDGTPAFFKFEFDADECADTFLDLEGWGKGCAFVNGFNIGRFWKIGPQKRLYIPAPLLIKGKNEIVVFETEGERAEYISLKDEPELG
;
A
#
# COMPACT_ATOMS: atom_id res chain seq x y z
N LEU A 1 -3.74 -1.13 8.86
CA LEU A 1 -4.44 0.16 8.80
C LEU A 1 -4.77 0.61 10.22
N TYR A 2 -4.47 1.84 10.54
CA TYR A 2 -4.85 2.52 11.78
C TYR A 2 -5.85 3.61 11.42
N ARG A 3 -6.98 3.66 12.13
CA ARG A 3 -8.02 4.67 11.94
C ARG A 3 -8.41 5.29 13.26
N SER A 4 -8.58 6.60 13.29
CA SER A 4 -9.11 7.34 14.45
C SER A 4 -9.91 8.55 14.01
N SER A 5 -10.83 8.99 14.88
CA SER A 5 -11.51 10.29 14.72
C SER A 5 -10.62 11.42 15.25
N LEU A 6 -10.72 12.56 14.62
CA LEU A 6 -10.09 13.80 15.05
C LEU A 6 -11.13 14.67 15.73
N ASP A 7 -10.99 14.87 17.04
CA ASP A 7 -11.93 15.65 17.84
C ASP A 7 -11.56 17.17 17.88
N THR A 8 -10.77 17.62 16.89
CA THR A 8 -10.29 18.99 16.86
C THR A 8 -10.81 19.75 15.66
N GLU A 9 -11.19 20.99 15.87
CA GLU A 9 -11.42 21.98 14.81
C GLU A 9 -10.12 22.69 14.40
N GLU A 10 -9.00 22.38 15.06
CA GLU A 10 -7.70 22.95 14.76
C GLU A 10 -7.10 22.33 13.50
N ASN A 11 -6.37 23.17 12.78
CA ASN A 11 -5.60 22.70 11.63
C ASN A 11 -4.50 21.74 12.05
N ILE A 12 -4.28 20.71 11.23
CA ILE A 12 -3.18 19.77 11.43
C ILE A 12 -1.91 20.37 10.87
N GLU A 13 -1.05 20.84 11.76
CA GLU A 13 0.24 21.43 11.39
C GLU A 13 1.34 20.39 11.25
N ARG A 14 1.31 19.36 12.10
CA ARG A 14 2.35 18.33 12.15
C ARG A 14 1.84 17.00 12.71
N ILE A 15 2.38 15.92 12.17
CA ILE A 15 2.15 14.55 12.64
C ILE A 15 3.49 13.88 12.90
N LYS A 16 3.63 13.19 14.03
CA LYS A 16 4.79 12.36 14.37
C LYS A 16 4.33 10.92 14.63
N LEU A 17 4.94 9.99 13.90
CA LEU A 17 4.79 8.57 14.14
C LEU A 17 5.99 8.07 14.98
N TRP A 18 5.75 7.67 16.22
CA TRP A 18 6.82 7.20 17.09
C TRP A 18 7.09 5.71 16.88
N LYS A 19 8.33 5.39 16.49
CA LYS A 19 8.77 4.01 16.20
C LYS A 19 7.89 3.30 15.15
N ALA A 20 7.57 3.99 14.08
CA ALA A 20 6.89 3.38 12.94
C ALA A 20 7.86 2.69 11.99
N ASN A 21 7.47 1.57 11.40
CA ASN A 21 8.19 0.81 10.38
C ASN A 21 7.19 0.07 9.47
N ASP A 22 7.41 0.04 8.15
CA ASP A 22 8.59 0.54 7.42
C ASP A 22 8.24 1.73 6.52
N ARG A 23 6.97 1.87 6.12
CA ARG A 23 6.44 2.93 5.27
C ARG A 23 5.00 3.23 5.71
N ALA A 24 4.65 4.49 5.77
CA ALA A 24 3.32 4.93 6.18
C ALA A 24 2.73 5.92 5.18
N ASN A 25 1.52 5.66 4.72
CA ASN A 25 0.67 6.61 4.00
C ASN A 25 -0.36 7.17 4.98
N ILE A 26 -0.41 8.49 5.12
CA ILE A 26 -1.32 9.20 6.01
C ILE A 26 -2.39 9.88 5.18
N PHE A 27 -3.64 9.71 5.57
CA PHE A 27 -4.81 10.33 4.94
C PHE A 27 -5.64 11.07 5.98
N ILE A 28 -6.14 12.24 5.62
CA ILE A 28 -7.11 13.02 6.41
C ILE A 28 -8.39 13.11 5.58
N ASP A 29 -9.51 12.59 6.13
CA ASP A 29 -10.78 12.45 5.42
C ASP A 29 -10.60 11.87 4.00
N GLU A 30 -9.82 10.77 3.93
CA GLU A 30 -9.48 10.04 2.70
C GLU A 30 -8.64 10.82 1.68
N LYS A 31 -8.18 12.03 2.00
CA LYS A 31 -7.23 12.78 1.17
C LYS A 31 -5.82 12.49 1.63
N HIS A 32 -4.94 12.19 0.69
CA HIS A 32 -3.53 11.96 0.98
C HIS A 32 -2.90 13.19 1.64
N TYR A 33 -2.32 12.99 2.82
CA TYR A 33 -1.62 14.02 3.60
C TYR A 33 -0.11 13.90 3.43
N ALA A 34 0.44 12.71 3.64
CA ALA A 34 1.87 12.44 3.52
C ALA A 34 2.17 10.96 3.33
N THR A 35 3.29 10.68 2.70
CA THR A 35 3.95 9.38 2.69
C THR A 35 5.27 9.50 3.40
N LEU A 36 5.52 8.66 4.40
CA LEU A 36 6.76 8.63 5.17
C LEU A 36 7.47 7.29 4.95
N TYR A 37 8.75 7.34 4.64
CA TYR A 37 9.56 6.16 4.38
C TYR A 37 10.97 6.34 4.94
N ASP A 38 11.57 5.25 5.47
CA ASP A 38 12.93 5.20 6.00
C ASP A 38 13.18 6.31 7.06
N ARG A 39 14.07 7.24 6.80
CA ARG A 39 14.45 8.31 7.74
C ARG A 39 13.33 9.30 8.01
N GLU A 40 12.44 9.50 7.08
CA GLU A 40 11.28 10.39 7.25
C GLU A 40 10.37 9.94 8.39
N LEU A 41 10.31 8.63 8.68
CA LEU A 41 9.58 8.09 9.82
C LEU A 41 10.15 8.50 11.18
N LEU A 42 11.40 8.96 11.23
CA LEU A 42 12.05 9.44 12.46
C LEU A 42 11.76 10.92 12.75
N GLU A 43 11.26 11.64 11.76
CA GLU A 43 11.02 13.07 11.82
C GLU A 43 9.54 13.41 12.02
N GLU A 44 9.25 14.65 12.35
CA GLU A 44 7.89 15.18 12.29
C GLU A 44 7.53 15.48 10.84
N CYS A 45 6.43 14.91 10.37
CA CYS A 45 5.82 15.32 9.12
C CYS A 45 5.13 16.67 9.33
N LYS A 46 5.70 17.72 8.77
CA LYS A 46 5.12 19.05 8.81
C LYS A 46 4.21 19.24 7.61
N ASN A 47 3.04 19.77 7.87
CA ASN A 47 2.13 20.15 6.80
C ASN A 47 2.73 21.28 5.97
N THR A 48 2.81 21.10 4.65
CA THR A 48 3.19 22.12 3.69
C THR A 48 1.98 22.78 3.04
N VAL A 49 0.78 22.24 3.26
CA VAL A 49 -0.48 22.76 2.74
C VAL A 49 -1.21 23.47 3.87
N PRO A 50 -1.52 24.78 3.76
CA PRO A 50 -2.27 25.49 4.78
C PRO A 50 -3.70 24.92 4.93
N ASP A 51 -4.25 25.08 6.13
CA ASP A 51 -5.64 24.80 6.47
C ASP A 51 -6.06 23.32 6.26
N VAL A 52 -5.18 22.36 6.56
CA VAL A 52 -5.58 20.95 6.62
C VAL A 52 -6.28 20.67 7.95
N ASN A 53 -7.56 20.40 7.87
CA ASN A 53 -8.36 19.91 8.97
C ASN A 53 -9.20 18.73 8.49
N GLY A 54 -9.79 18.00 9.40
CA GLY A 54 -10.61 16.85 9.06
C GLY A 54 -11.17 16.18 10.30
N LYS A 55 -12.06 15.23 10.08
CA LYS A 55 -12.72 14.46 11.13
C LYS A 55 -12.10 13.10 11.39
N ASN A 56 -11.37 12.58 10.41
CA ASN A 56 -10.80 11.24 10.47
C ASN A 56 -9.35 11.26 10.00
N ILE A 57 -8.54 10.42 10.64
CA ILE A 57 -7.18 10.14 10.20
C ILE A 57 -7.05 8.64 9.93
N ASP A 58 -6.51 8.30 8.79
CA ASP A 58 -6.15 6.95 8.39
C ASP A 58 -4.64 6.86 8.15
N ILE A 59 -4.00 5.83 8.71
CA ILE A 59 -2.58 5.57 8.49
C ILE A 59 -2.44 4.14 7.98
N LEU A 60 -2.12 3.99 6.72
CA LEU A 60 -1.79 2.70 6.11
C LEU A 60 -0.30 2.44 6.27
N VAL A 61 0.07 1.50 7.15
CA VAL A 61 1.47 1.14 7.37
C VAL A 61 1.78 -0.16 6.66
N GLU A 62 2.83 -0.12 5.86
CA GLU A 62 3.33 -1.26 5.09
C GLU A 62 4.56 -1.87 5.76
N ASN A 63 4.51 -3.20 5.92
CA ASN A 63 5.65 -4.01 6.28
C ASN A 63 6.46 -4.33 5.02
N MET A 64 7.64 -3.78 4.88
CA MET A 64 8.50 -3.98 3.70
C MET A 64 9.49 -5.14 3.83
N GLY A 65 9.29 -5.98 4.85
CA GLY A 65 10.16 -7.13 5.13
C GLY A 65 11.10 -6.86 6.29
N ARG A 66 11.98 -7.83 6.57
CA ARG A 66 13.00 -7.72 7.60
C ARG A 66 14.35 -7.37 6.98
N VAL A 67 15.16 -6.63 7.73
CA VAL A 67 16.57 -6.50 7.40
C VAL A 67 17.24 -7.89 7.50
N ASN A 68 18.16 -8.17 6.60
CA ASN A 68 18.86 -9.47 6.53
C ASN A 68 20.12 -9.54 7.41
N PHE A 69 20.53 -8.41 7.98
CA PHE A 69 21.75 -8.29 8.77
C PHE A 69 21.61 -7.21 9.84
N GLY A 70 22.17 -7.45 11.03
CA GLY A 70 22.23 -6.49 12.13
C GLY A 70 22.10 -7.13 13.50
N PRO A 71 22.51 -6.43 14.59
CA PRO A 71 22.58 -7.00 15.93
C PRO A 71 21.23 -7.15 16.66
N TYR A 72 20.14 -6.60 16.12
CA TYR A 72 18.83 -6.57 16.80
C TYR A 72 17.68 -7.01 15.90
N LEU A 73 17.91 -8.01 15.05
CA LEU A 73 16.90 -8.51 14.10
C LEU A 73 15.62 -8.96 14.78
N GLU A 74 15.73 -9.60 15.94
CA GLU A 74 14.60 -10.09 16.74
C GLU A 74 13.77 -8.97 17.37
N LEU A 75 14.33 -7.78 17.51
CA LEU A 75 13.66 -6.62 18.10
C LEU A 75 12.96 -5.73 17.06
N GLN A 76 13.08 -6.07 15.78
CA GLN A 76 12.45 -5.28 14.72
C GLN A 76 10.93 -5.43 14.77
N ARG A 77 10.26 -4.38 15.22
CA ARG A 77 8.80 -4.28 15.23
C ARG A 77 8.30 -3.66 13.93
N LYS A 78 7.10 -4.02 13.53
CA LYS A 78 6.40 -3.48 12.36
C LYS A 78 5.12 -2.78 12.80
N GLY A 79 4.64 -1.84 11.97
CA GLY A 79 3.54 -0.97 12.33
C GLY A 79 4.01 0.22 13.16
N ILE A 80 3.13 0.81 13.96
CA ILE A 80 3.41 1.89 14.89
C ILE A 80 3.54 1.29 16.29
N ASP A 81 4.78 1.22 16.82
CA ASP A 81 5.06 0.50 18.08
C ASP A 81 4.80 1.35 19.32
N HIS A 82 4.67 2.66 19.20
CA HIS A 82 4.58 3.55 20.35
C HIS A 82 3.32 4.42 20.34
N CYS A 83 3.38 5.56 19.67
CA CYS A 83 2.23 6.47 19.60
C CYS A 83 2.25 7.31 18.32
N VAL A 84 1.14 7.98 18.08
CA VAL A 84 0.99 9.05 17.09
C VAL A 84 0.80 10.36 17.84
N GLN A 85 1.54 11.39 17.46
CA GLN A 85 1.33 12.74 17.93
C GLN A 85 0.78 13.62 16.80
N ILE A 86 -0.21 14.43 17.12
CA ILE A 86 -0.79 15.44 16.24
C ILE A 86 -0.62 16.79 16.94
N ASN A 87 -0.02 17.78 16.27
CA ASN A 87 0.29 19.09 16.83
C ASN A 87 1.05 19.03 18.18
N GLY A 88 1.87 17.97 18.36
CA GLY A 88 2.65 17.78 19.60
C GLY A 88 1.90 17.05 20.73
N HIS A 89 0.63 16.74 20.58
CA HIS A 89 -0.19 16.02 21.55
C HIS A 89 -0.36 14.56 21.16
N MET A 90 -0.30 13.64 22.14
CA MET A 90 -0.58 12.23 21.88
C MET A 90 -2.04 12.04 21.49
N HIS A 91 -2.25 11.40 20.34
CA HIS A 91 -3.57 11.05 19.85
C HIS A 91 -3.90 9.61 20.19
N ASN A 92 -5.09 9.37 20.73
CA ASN A 92 -5.55 8.08 21.24
C ASN A 92 -6.77 7.55 20.45
N ASN A 93 -7.37 6.48 20.93
CA ASN A 93 -8.60 5.86 20.38
C ASN A 93 -8.43 5.31 18.96
N TRP A 94 -7.31 4.64 18.70
CA TRP A 94 -7.02 4.00 17.42
C TRP A 94 -7.74 2.67 17.27
N MET A 95 -8.48 2.52 16.19
CA MET A 95 -8.88 1.22 15.65
C MET A 95 -7.76 0.69 14.75
N GLN A 96 -7.37 -0.57 14.97
CA GLN A 96 -6.31 -1.21 14.21
C GLN A 96 -6.88 -2.37 13.40
N TYR A 97 -6.58 -2.38 12.11
CA TYR A 97 -6.98 -3.43 11.19
C TYR A 97 -5.73 -4.08 10.61
N THR A 98 -5.55 -5.35 10.89
CA THR A 98 -4.54 -6.16 10.20
C THR A 98 -5.04 -6.47 8.79
N LEU A 99 -4.16 -6.38 7.80
CA LEU A 99 -4.45 -6.67 6.40
C LEU A 99 -3.51 -7.78 5.91
N PRO A 100 -3.77 -9.04 6.28
CA PRO A 100 -2.89 -10.15 5.90
C PRO A 100 -2.96 -10.47 4.40
N LEU A 101 -4.02 -10.03 3.73
CA LEU A 101 -4.27 -10.22 2.29
C LEU A 101 -4.41 -11.70 1.87
N ASP A 102 -4.91 -12.53 2.78
CA ASP A 102 -5.15 -13.97 2.58
C ASP A 102 -6.62 -14.31 2.23
N ASN A 103 -7.46 -13.29 2.07
CA ASN A 103 -8.90 -13.42 1.78
C ASN A 103 -9.34 -12.47 0.66
N ILE A 104 -8.56 -12.33 -0.39
CA ILE A 104 -8.86 -11.39 -1.48
C ILE A 104 -10.12 -11.76 -2.27
N GLU A 105 -10.53 -13.03 -2.24
CA GLU A 105 -11.77 -13.52 -2.85
C GLU A 105 -13.05 -12.95 -2.19
N LYS A 106 -12.92 -12.37 -0.99
CA LYS A 106 -14.03 -11.72 -0.26
C LYS A 106 -14.18 -10.22 -0.54
N LEU A 107 -13.31 -9.68 -1.37
CA LEU A 107 -13.36 -8.25 -1.71
C LEU A 107 -14.57 -7.92 -2.57
N ASP A 108 -15.22 -6.81 -2.25
CA ASP A 108 -16.32 -6.27 -3.04
C ASP A 108 -15.79 -5.27 -4.07
N PHE A 109 -15.67 -5.72 -5.31
CA PHE A 109 -15.23 -4.90 -6.45
C PHE A 109 -16.35 -4.06 -7.08
N GLY A 110 -17.58 -4.14 -6.55
CA GLY A 110 -18.71 -3.34 -7.03
C GLY A 110 -18.75 -1.90 -6.51
N LYS A 111 -17.80 -1.54 -5.63
CA LYS A 111 -17.72 -0.17 -5.08
C LYS A 111 -17.03 0.77 -6.03
N GLU A 112 -17.53 2.01 -6.08
CA GLU A 112 -16.91 3.08 -6.84
C GLU A 112 -15.51 3.41 -6.27
N TYR A 113 -14.53 3.51 -7.16
CA TYR A 113 -13.17 3.93 -6.80
C TYR A 113 -13.13 5.43 -6.54
N LYS A 114 -12.44 5.82 -5.49
CA LYS A 114 -12.15 7.20 -5.15
C LYS A 114 -10.70 7.53 -5.48
N ASP A 115 -10.49 8.42 -6.43
CA ASP A 115 -9.15 8.81 -6.88
C ASP A 115 -8.26 9.27 -5.72
N GLY A 116 -6.99 8.87 -5.76
CA GLY A 116 -6.00 9.22 -4.75
C GLY A 116 -6.07 8.37 -3.48
N THR A 117 -6.90 7.31 -3.44
CA THR A 117 -6.98 6.41 -2.28
C THR A 117 -6.45 5.02 -2.61
N PRO A 118 -5.87 4.30 -1.62
CA PRO A 118 -5.55 2.89 -1.77
C PRO A 118 -6.77 2.07 -2.14
N ALA A 119 -6.63 1.19 -3.15
CA ALA A 119 -7.74 0.37 -3.60
C ALA A 119 -7.30 -0.96 -4.22
N PHE A 120 -8.26 -1.87 -4.32
CA PHE A 120 -8.10 -3.12 -5.06
C PHE A 120 -8.76 -3.00 -6.43
N PHE A 121 -8.06 -3.46 -7.46
CA PHE A 121 -8.53 -3.49 -8.84
C PHE A 121 -8.48 -4.91 -9.35
N LYS A 122 -9.54 -5.31 -10.05
CA LYS A 122 -9.70 -6.64 -10.61
C LYS A 122 -9.67 -6.59 -12.13
N PHE A 123 -8.88 -7.46 -12.73
CA PHE A 123 -8.77 -7.66 -14.17
C PHE A 123 -9.02 -9.13 -14.48
N GLU A 124 -9.65 -9.38 -15.61
CA GLU A 124 -9.91 -10.72 -16.11
C GLU A 124 -9.37 -10.85 -17.54
N PHE A 125 -8.80 -11.98 -17.87
CA PHE A 125 -8.33 -12.27 -19.22
C PHE A 125 -8.46 -13.76 -19.53
N ASP A 126 -8.57 -14.10 -20.82
CA ASP A 126 -8.61 -15.48 -21.28
C ASP A 126 -7.23 -15.86 -21.84
N ALA A 127 -6.70 -17.02 -21.39
CA ALA A 127 -5.45 -17.60 -21.87
C ALA A 127 -5.73 -18.83 -22.75
N ASP A 128 -5.29 -18.80 -23.99
CA ASP A 128 -5.35 -19.97 -24.87
C ASP A 128 -4.31 -21.01 -24.49
N GLU A 129 -3.15 -20.57 -24.03
CA GLU A 129 -2.03 -21.38 -23.55
C GLU A 129 -1.50 -20.83 -22.22
N CYS A 130 -1.01 -21.74 -21.37
CA CYS A 130 -0.35 -21.37 -20.12
C CYS A 130 1.17 -21.37 -20.35
N ALA A 131 1.77 -20.19 -20.43
CA ALA A 131 3.20 -19.98 -20.56
C ALA A 131 3.70 -18.99 -19.51
N ASP A 132 4.98 -19.04 -19.21
CA ASP A 132 5.63 -18.04 -18.36
C ASP A 132 5.46 -16.65 -18.97
N THR A 133 5.09 -15.68 -18.15
CA THR A 133 4.85 -14.31 -18.56
C THR A 133 5.20 -13.33 -17.45
N PHE A 134 5.14 -12.04 -17.75
CA PHE A 134 5.43 -10.97 -16.82
C PHE A 134 4.26 -9.98 -16.77
N LEU A 135 3.78 -9.68 -15.58
CA LEU A 135 2.80 -8.63 -15.37
C LEU A 135 3.51 -7.27 -15.36
N ASP A 136 3.15 -6.45 -16.31
CA ASP A 136 3.62 -5.08 -16.44
C ASP A 136 2.60 -4.13 -15.80
N LEU A 137 3.08 -3.36 -14.83
CA LEU A 137 2.30 -2.40 -14.05
C LEU A 137 2.81 -0.96 -14.27
N GLU A 138 3.21 -0.66 -15.51
CA GLU A 138 3.58 0.71 -15.90
C GLU A 138 2.42 1.69 -15.64
N GLY A 139 2.73 2.82 -15.00
CA GLY A 139 1.73 3.82 -14.59
C GLY A 139 1.01 3.55 -13.26
N TRP A 140 1.33 2.42 -12.61
CA TRP A 140 0.88 2.12 -11.25
C TRP A 140 1.92 2.57 -10.23
N GLY A 141 1.47 2.99 -9.04
CA GLY A 141 2.36 3.52 -7.99
C GLY A 141 3.11 2.42 -7.24
N LYS A 142 2.47 1.84 -6.25
CA LYS A 142 3.05 0.81 -5.38
C LYS A 142 1.98 -0.11 -4.81
N GLY A 143 2.35 -1.38 -4.62
CA GLY A 143 1.43 -2.34 -4.02
C GLY A 143 1.85 -3.79 -4.18
N CYS A 144 0.89 -4.69 -4.28
CA CYS A 144 1.10 -6.10 -4.59
C CYS A 144 0.05 -6.61 -5.58
N ALA A 145 0.39 -7.69 -6.28
CA ALA A 145 -0.48 -8.30 -7.27
C ALA A 145 -0.72 -9.79 -6.97
N PHE A 146 -1.90 -10.24 -7.34
CA PHE A 146 -2.35 -11.62 -7.18
C PHE A 146 -2.80 -12.16 -8.52
N VAL A 147 -2.44 -13.40 -8.83
CA VAL A 147 -2.90 -14.14 -10.01
C VAL A 147 -3.64 -15.36 -9.52
N ASN A 148 -4.92 -15.48 -9.88
CA ASN A 148 -5.78 -16.58 -9.46
C ASN A 148 -5.73 -16.86 -7.94
N GLY A 149 -5.71 -15.75 -7.14
CA GLY A 149 -5.63 -15.80 -5.69
C GLY A 149 -4.21 -15.95 -5.11
N PHE A 150 -3.20 -16.21 -5.92
CA PHE A 150 -1.81 -16.33 -5.47
C PHE A 150 -1.07 -15.00 -5.52
N ASN A 151 -0.47 -14.57 -4.41
CA ASN A 151 0.32 -13.35 -4.34
C ASN A 151 1.66 -13.55 -5.07
N ILE A 152 1.83 -12.87 -6.22
CA ILE A 152 3.04 -12.94 -7.05
C ILE A 152 4.12 -11.93 -6.64
N GLY A 153 3.83 -11.09 -5.66
CA GLY A 153 4.81 -10.15 -5.13
C GLY A 153 4.38 -8.70 -5.13
N ARG A 154 5.33 -7.84 -4.82
CA ARG A 154 5.16 -6.39 -4.72
C ARG A 154 5.71 -5.71 -5.96
N PHE A 155 5.04 -4.64 -6.36
CA PHE A 155 5.52 -3.71 -7.38
C PHE A 155 5.76 -2.33 -6.77
N TRP A 156 6.63 -1.57 -7.39
CA TRP A 156 6.87 -0.17 -7.03
C TRP A 156 7.41 0.59 -8.26
N LYS A 157 6.81 1.75 -8.58
CA LYS A 157 7.19 2.57 -9.74
C LYS A 157 8.66 2.97 -9.79
N ILE A 158 9.34 3.04 -8.63
CA ILE A 158 10.76 3.36 -8.55
C ILE A 158 11.68 2.16 -8.85
N GLY A 159 11.12 0.95 -8.98
CA GLY A 159 11.90 -0.26 -9.22
C GLY A 159 12.63 -0.79 -7.96
N PRO A 160 13.66 -1.63 -8.15
CA PRO A 160 14.29 -1.97 -9.46
C PRO A 160 13.44 -2.88 -10.35
N GLN A 161 12.60 -3.75 -9.77
CA GLN A 161 11.77 -4.67 -10.55
C GLN A 161 10.53 -3.94 -11.08
N LYS A 162 10.40 -3.86 -12.40
CA LYS A 162 9.29 -3.18 -13.09
C LYS A 162 8.17 -4.14 -13.49
N ARG A 163 8.50 -5.41 -13.76
CA ARG A 163 7.54 -6.45 -14.11
C ARG A 163 7.59 -7.60 -13.13
N LEU A 164 6.43 -8.13 -12.76
CA LEU A 164 6.30 -9.28 -11.86
C LEU A 164 6.18 -10.56 -12.67
N TYR A 165 7.02 -11.54 -12.36
CA TYR A 165 7.00 -12.85 -13.02
C TYR A 165 5.74 -13.65 -12.64
N ILE A 166 5.07 -14.18 -13.64
CA ILE A 166 3.95 -15.11 -13.52
C ILE A 166 4.38 -16.46 -14.10
N PRO A 167 4.66 -17.46 -13.27
CA PRO A 167 4.97 -18.81 -13.76
C PRO A 167 3.74 -19.48 -14.38
N ALA A 168 3.94 -20.21 -15.47
CA ALA A 168 2.89 -20.92 -16.20
C ALA A 168 1.93 -21.73 -15.31
N PRO A 169 2.37 -22.46 -14.25
CA PRO A 169 1.47 -23.21 -13.37
C PRO A 169 0.46 -22.37 -12.58
N LEU A 170 0.62 -21.08 -12.47
CA LEU A 170 -0.38 -20.18 -11.85
C LEU A 170 -1.51 -19.83 -12.81
N LEU A 171 -1.31 -20.02 -14.11
CA LEU A 171 -2.31 -19.77 -15.12
C LEU A 171 -3.15 -21.02 -15.38
N ILE A 172 -4.39 -20.79 -15.77
CA ILE A 172 -5.30 -21.83 -16.25
C ILE A 172 -5.72 -21.52 -17.69
N LYS A 173 -5.96 -22.54 -18.48
CA LYS A 173 -6.51 -22.36 -19.83
C LYS A 173 -7.92 -21.84 -19.73
N GLY A 174 -8.24 -20.77 -20.47
CA GLY A 174 -9.48 -20.01 -20.33
C GLY A 174 -9.33 -18.81 -19.36
N LYS A 175 -10.33 -18.59 -18.53
CA LYS A 175 -10.47 -17.38 -17.73
C LYS A 175 -9.52 -17.34 -16.53
N ASN A 176 -8.70 -16.29 -16.47
CA ASN A 176 -7.81 -15.98 -15.36
C ASN A 176 -8.17 -14.63 -14.75
N GLU A 177 -7.78 -14.46 -13.49
CA GLU A 177 -8.00 -13.24 -12.71
C GLU A 177 -6.68 -12.65 -12.21
N ILE A 178 -6.53 -11.33 -12.33
CA ILE A 178 -5.47 -10.58 -11.68
C ILE A 178 -6.10 -9.56 -10.75
N VAL A 179 -5.70 -9.56 -9.48
CA VAL A 179 -6.07 -8.53 -8.52
C VAL A 179 -4.85 -7.72 -8.17
N VAL A 180 -4.94 -6.39 -8.29
CA VAL A 180 -3.89 -5.45 -7.92
C VAL A 180 -4.36 -4.67 -6.70
N PHE A 181 -3.62 -4.74 -5.60
CA PHE A 181 -3.77 -3.83 -4.46
C PHE A 181 -2.80 -2.68 -4.63
N GLU A 182 -3.32 -1.51 -4.89
CA GLU A 182 -2.56 -0.28 -5.07
C GLU A 182 -2.66 0.57 -3.79
N THR A 183 -1.54 1.10 -3.31
CA THR A 183 -1.43 1.71 -1.98
C THR A 183 -1.14 3.21 -1.98
N GLU A 184 -0.87 3.81 -3.15
CA GLU A 184 -0.54 5.23 -3.29
C GLU A 184 -1.67 6.09 -3.88
N GLY A 185 -2.74 5.43 -4.36
CA GLY A 185 -3.81 6.11 -5.09
C GLY A 185 -3.40 6.50 -6.52
N GLU A 186 -2.35 5.87 -7.06
CA GLU A 186 -1.87 6.06 -8.43
C GLU A 186 -2.19 4.82 -9.26
N ARG A 187 -3.00 4.95 -10.27
CA ARG A 187 -3.36 3.83 -11.15
C ARG A 187 -3.28 4.20 -12.63
N ALA A 188 -2.98 3.19 -13.46
CA ALA A 188 -3.28 3.22 -14.87
C ALA A 188 -4.66 2.57 -15.14
N GLU A 189 -5.20 2.79 -16.32
CA GLU A 189 -6.49 2.19 -16.73
C GLU A 189 -6.37 0.71 -17.11
N TYR A 190 -5.16 0.23 -17.36
CA TYR A 190 -4.89 -1.12 -17.82
C TYR A 190 -3.65 -1.71 -17.15
N ILE A 191 -3.52 -3.00 -17.27
CA ILE A 191 -2.32 -3.80 -17.03
C ILE A 191 -1.97 -4.53 -18.33
N SER A 192 -0.74 -5.00 -18.48
CA SER A 192 -0.36 -5.80 -19.65
C SER A 192 0.49 -7.00 -19.27
N LEU A 193 0.45 -8.03 -20.11
CA LEU A 193 1.31 -9.19 -19.99
C LEU A 193 2.43 -9.09 -21.05
N LYS A 194 3.63 -9.43 -20.66
CA LYS A 194 4.85 -9.35 -21.47
C LYS A 194 5.59 -10.68 -21.42
N ASP A 195 6.33 -10.97 -22.47
CA ASP A 195 7.17 -12.15 -22.63
C ASP A 195 8.59 -11.98 -22.08
N GLU A 196 8.99 -10.75 -21.74
CA GLU A 196 10.31 -10.42 -21.26
C GLU A 196 10.28 -9.70 -19.91
N PRO A 197 11.27 -9.96 -19.01
CA PRO A 197 11.42 -9.24 -17.75
C PRO A 197 11.87 -7.79 -17.99
N GLU A 198 11.60 -6.94 -17.01
CA GLU A 198 12.18 -5.60 -16.93
C GLU A 198 12.58 -5.34 -15.47
N LEU A 199 13.87 -5.07 -15.28
CA LEU A 199 14.47 -4.92 -13.96
C LEU A 199 14.87 -3.46 -13.64
N GLY A 200 14.53 -2.52 -14.49
CA GLY A 200 14.83 -1.09 -14.36
C GLY A 200 16.13 -0.64 -14.97
#